data_ab9a2ce497bd008e12c34390ee26195f
#
_entry.id   ab9a2ce497bd008e12c34390ee26195f
#
_cell.length_a   1.000
_cell.length_b   1.000
_cell.length_c   1.000
_cell.angle_alpha   90.00
_cell.angle_beta   90.00
_cell.angle_gamma   90.00
#
_symmetry.space_group_name_H-M   'P 1'
#
loop_
_entity.id
_entity.type
_entity.pdbx_description
1 polymer ?
#
loop_
_entity_poly.entity_id
_entity_poly.type
_entity_poly.pdbx_seq_one_letter_code
_entity_poly.pdbx_strand_id
1 'polypeptide(L)'
;MVEYIRRANGQEEIRLKNGGGVQLGARSQGAGRGFTVDTLIMDEAQDLGDESLAALLPTISSAPSGEPQQIIVGTPPTTKSDSEVWRRLRDSAMEGKNKRSMWCEWSAPETDGPIDLSDPEVWAYANPSLGIRLRHEVIEDELSAMEPGVFMRERLGMWSFAGERSVIPVDDWRACEDREARVLPQDIERVVLSADITPSRDGGALVAAIQTNDGRPPIVDVIDQRAGSVAWIPAKIADVVQKFGADAVIIDGYSPASSLVEDIQARGVGVTKVKVNFVCTAAERFMDAVLTQNVRQLGQAAMQLALSGARKRKVGEGRFAFGRLNSTTDISPLVAATLALHGLDTDEELSRVKYRKKTRGGAKKNYRRKVMVL
;
A
#
# COMPACT_ATOMS: atom_id res chain seq x y z
N MET A 1 -50.29 -2.34 -5.21
CA MET A 1 -50.84 -1.05 -5.65
C MET A 1 -50.32 0.04 -4.72
N VAL A 2 -49.83 1.18 -5.28
CA VAL A 2 -49.29 2.29 -4.50
C VAL A 2 -50.42 2.95 -3.68
N GLU A 3 -50.13 3.25 -2.42
CA GLU A 3 -51.02 4.00 -1.54
C GLU A 3 -50.72 5.50 -1.65
N TYR A 4 -49.49 5.89 -1.45
CA TYR A 4 -49.02 7.26 -1.68
C TYR A 4 -47.55 7.31 -2.08
N ILE A 5 -47.13 8.46 -2.61
CA ILE A 5 -45.73 8.81 -2.88
C ILE A 5 -45.44 10.14 -2.18
N ARG A 6 -44.47 10.13 -1.23
CA ARG A 6 -43.94 11.36 -0.63
C ARG A 6 -42.74 11.82 -1.46
N ARG A 7 -42.71 13.11 -1.79
CA ARG A 7 -41.63 13.73 -2.59
C ARG A 7 -40.93 14.89 -1.81
N ALA A 8 -41.05 14.86 -0.48
CA ALA A 8 -40.40 15.87 0.33
C ALA A 8 -38.89 15.56 0.42
N ASN A 9 -38.05 16.57 0.17
CA ASN A 9 -36.61 16.40 0.14
C ASN A 9 -36.06 15.78 1.43
N GLY A 10 -35.32 14.67 1.32
CA GLY A 10 -34.80 13.88 2.45
C GLY A 10 -35.85 13.01 3.17
N GLN A 11 -37.07 12.90 2.63
CA GLN A 11 -38.15 12.09 3.14
C GLN A 11 -38.93 11.40 1.99
N GLU A 12 -38.25 11.11 0.90
CA GLU A 12 -38.82 10.44 -0.25
C GLU A 12 -39.24 9.03 0.12
N GLU A 13 -40.52 8.70 -0.10
CA GLU A 13 -41.10 7.43 0.26
C GLU A 13 -42.17 6.98 -0.75
N ILE A 14 -42.17 5.70 -1.05
CA ILE A 14 -43.27 5.02 -1.74
C ILE A 14 -43.89 4.06 -0.74
N ARG A 15 -45.18 4.25 -0.44
CA ARG A 15 -45.97 3.36 0.44
C ARG A 15 -46.92 2.53 -0.39
N LEU A 16 -47.03 1.26 -0.06
CA LEU A 16 -47.93 0.32 -0.70
C LEU A 16 -49.11 -0.01 0.22
N LYS A 17 -50.28 -0.31 -0.39
CA LYS A 17 -51.53 -0.65 0.34
C LYS A 17 -51.44 -1.90 1.22
N ASN A 18 -50.45 -2.77 0.97
CA ASN A 18 -50.18 -3.95 1.80
C ASN A 18 -49.25 -3.66 3.01
N GLY A 19 -48.95 -2.39 3.26
CA GLY A 19 -48.06 -1.96 4.35
C GLY A 19 -46.58 -1.92 4.00
N GLY A 20 -46.18 -2.50 2.88
CA GLY A 20 -44.79 -2.41 2.40
C GLY A 20 -44.44 -1.02 1.85
N GLY A 21 -43.17 -0.73 1.68
CA GLY A 21 -42.74 0.54 1.14
C GLY A 21 -41.24 0.58 0.83
N VAL A 22 -40.85 1.63 0.12
CA VAL A 22 -39.44 1.97 -0.15
C VAL A 22 -39.22 3.40 0.33
N GLN A 23 -38.19 3.60 1.14
CA GLN A 23 -37.76 4.91 1.59
C GLN A 23 -36.35 5.20 1.04
N LEU A 24 -36.17 6.38 0.50
CA LEU A 24 -34.86 6.86 0.05
C LEU A 24 -34.27 7.76 1.13
N GLY A 25 -32.96 7.67 1.31
CA GLY A 25 -32.24 8.45 2.30
C GLY A 25 -30.80 8.77 1.85
N ALA A 26 -30.33 9.95 2.20
CA ALA A 26 -28.92 10.28 2.00
C ALA A 26 -28.04 9.52 3.00
N ARG A 27 -26.84 9.09 2.56
CA ARG A 27 -25.84 8.51 3.47
C ARG A 27 -25.24 9.62 4.35
N SER A 28 -25.78 9.78 5.55
CA SER A 28 -25.22 10.68 6.57
C SER A 28 -25.10 9.94 7.90
N GLN A 29 -24.27 10.42 8.80
CA GLN A 29 -24.07 9.83 10.15
C GLN A 29 -25.37 9.74 10.97
N GLY A 30 -26.44 10.41 10.55
CA GLY A 30 -27.76 10.36 11.17
C GLY A 30 -28.82 9.57 10.39
N ALA A 31 -28.52 9.12 9.18
CA ALA A 31 -29.51 8.59 8.24
C ALA A 31 -30.17 7.28 8.68
N GLY A 32 -29.57 6.51 9.58
CA GLY A 32 -30.10 5.23 10.07
C GLY A 32 -30.91 5.30 11.36
N ARG A 33 -31.05 6.47 11.97
CA ARG A 33 -31.68 6.57 13.28
C ARG A 33 -33.18 6.69 13.20
N GLY A 34 -33.90 5.72 13.76
CA GLY A 34 -35.35 5.81 13.99
C GLY A 34 -36.22 5.01 13.04
N PHE A 35 -35.70 4.19 12.16
CA PHE A 35 -36.47 3.25 11.35
C PHE A 35 -35.86 1.85 11.33
N THR A 36 -36.70 0.88 11.11
CA THR A 36 -36.35 -0.54 10.99
C THR A 36 -36.86 -1.04 9.64
N VAL A 37 -36.02 -1.75 8.90
CA VAL A 37 -36.35 -2.25 7.56
C VAL A 37 -35.95 -3.72 7.41
N ASP A 38 -36.58 -4.41 6.49
CA ASP A 38 -36.23 -5.80 6.13
C ASP A 38 -35.04 -5.84 5.20
N THR A 39 -34.99 -4.90 4.26
CA THR A 39 -33.93 -4.83 3.25
C THR A 39 -33.28 -3.44 3.27
N LEU A 40 -31.95 -3.42 3.39
CA LEU A 40 -31.12 -2.22 3.29
C LEU A 40 -30.36 -2.28 1.97
N ILE A 41 -30.59 -1.30 1.09
CA ILE A 41 -29.87 -1.15 -0.17
C ILE A 41 -28.89 0.02 -0.03
N MET A 42 -27.61 -0.26 -0.22
CA MET A 42 -26.53 0.74 -0.19
C MET A 42 -25.96 0.86 -1.61
N ASP A 43 -26.21 1.99 -2.24
CA ASP A 43 -25.68 2.32 -3.56
C ASP A 43 -24.38 3.12 -3.43
N GLU A 44 -23.55 3.13 -4.48
CA GLU A 44 -22.25 3.79 -4.50
C GLU A 44 -21.34 3.34 -3.33
N ALA A 45 -21.16 2.02 -3.20
CA ALA A 45 -20.45 1.41 -2.06
C ALA A 45 -18.95 1.78 -2.01
N GLN A 46 -18.37 2.25 -3.10
CA GLN A 46 -17.00 2.77 -3.14
C GLN A 46 -16.79 4.00 -2.24
N ASP A 47 -17.88 4.70 -1.90
CA ASP A 47 -17.85 5.85 -0.97
C ASP A 47 -18.42 5.52 0.42
N LEU A 48 -18.57 4.23 0.76
CA LEU A 48 -19.12 3.78 2.03
C LEU A 48 -18.01 3.66 3.09
N GLY A 49 -17.97 4.62 4.03
CA GLY A 49 -17.07 4.59 5.18
C GLY A 49 -17.60 3.72 6.32
N ASP A 50 -16.70 3.28 7.21
CA ASP A 50 -17.04 2.44 8.38
C ASP A 50 -18.06 3.09 9.32
N GLU A 51 -17.98 4.40 9.53
CA GLU A 51 -18.95 5.12 10.37
C GLU A 51 -20.37 5.07 9.77
N SER A 52 -20.48 5.25 8.45
CA SER A 52 -21.76 5.18 7.74
C SER A 52 -22.33 3.75 7.80
N LEU A 53 -21.51 2.74 7.58
CA LEU A 53 -21.93 1.34 7.71
C LEU A 53 -22.39 1.03 9.14
N ALA A 54 -21.64 1.44 10.16
CA ALA A 54 -21.98 1.24 11.56
C ALA A 54 -23.30 1.93 11.96
N ALA A 55 -23.62 3.08 11.36
CA ALA A 55 -24.89 3.79 11.59
C ALA A 55 -26.09 3.10 10.92
N LEU A 56 -25.88 2.44 9.77
CA LEU A 56 -26.94 1.81 8.98
C LEU A 56 -27.25 0.37 9.43
N LEU A 57 -26.27 -0.42 9.84
CA LEU A 57 -26.46 -1.82 10.23
C LEU A 57 -27.54 -2.06 11.29
N PRO A 58 -27.70 -1.22 12.35
CA PRO A 58 -28.75 -1.40 13.33
C PRO A 58 -30.17 -1.33 12.76
N THR A 59 -30.37 -0.67 11.61
CA THR A 59 -31.72 -0.54 10.97
C THR A 59 -32.32 -1.86 10.54
N ILE A 60 -31.47 -2.85 10.24
CA ILE A 60 -31.90 -4.20 9.82
C ILE A 60 -31.77 -5.24 10.93
N SER A 61 -31.15 -4.88 12.08
CA SER A 61 -30.89 -5.85 13.16
C SER A 61 -32.14 -6.43 13.79
N SER A 62 -33.26 -5.71 13.68
CA SER A 62 -34.58 -6.12 14.13
C SER A 62 -35.60 -6.13 13.00
N ALA A 63 -35.19 -6.66 11.83
CA ALA A 63 -36.04 -6.72 10.65
C ALA A 63 -37.43 -7.30 10.98
N PRO A 64 -38.54 -6.67 10.58
CA PRO A 64 -39.89 -7.14 10.88
C PRO A 64 -40.17 -8.55 10.36
N SER A 65 -39.59 -8.95 9.25
CA SER A 65 -39.69 -10.31 8.69
C SER A 65 -38.90 -11.36 9.45
N GLY A 66 -37.95 -10.96 10.31
CA GLY A 66 -36.94 -11.85 10.89
C GLY A 66 -35.82 -12.29 9.94
N GLU A 67 -35.85 -11.85 8.69
CA GLU A 67 -34.90 -12.18 7.63
C GLU A 67 -34.24 -10.91 7.06
N PRO A 68 -33.28 -10.31 7.77
CA PRO A 68 -32.60 -9.10 7.28
C PRO A 68 -31.81 -9.36 6.03
N GLN A 69 -31.92 -8.45 5.04
CA GLN A 69 -31.14 -8.51 3.82
C GLN A 69 -30.36 -7.21 3.60
N GLN A 70 -29.10 -7.33 3.16
CA GLN A 70 -28.30 -6.24 2.69
C GLN A 70 -28.02 -6.43 1.20
N ILE A 71 -28.21 -5.37 0.42
CA ILE A 71 -27.85 -5.30 -1.00
C ILE A 71 -26.88 -4.12 -1.12
N ILE A 72 -25.65 -4.41 -1.49
CA ILE A 72 -24.60 -3.40 -1.58
C ILE A 72 -24.12 -3.39 -3.02
N VAL A 73 -24.19 -2.25 -3.68
CA VAL A 73 -23.83 -2.10 -5.09
C VAL A 73 -22.88 -0.91 -5.26
N GLY A 74 -21.99 -1.00 -6.23
CA GLY A 74 -21.02 0.07 -6.49
C GLY A 74 -20.03 -0.32 -7.58
N THR A 75 -19.20 0.62 -7.95
CA THR A 75 -18.09 0.46 -8.87
C THR A 75 -16.77 0.28 -8.08
N PRO A 76 -15.68 -0.13 -8.74
CA PRO A 76 -14.38 -0.14 -8.09
C PRO A 76 -14.00 1.26 -7.55
N PRO A 77 -13.38 1.34 -6.37
CA PRO A 77 -13.11 2.61 -5.72
C PRO A 77 -12.05 3.46 -6.43
N THR A 78 -12.13 4.76 -6.25
CA THR A 78 -11.06 5.69 -6.64
C THR A 78 -9.99 5.79 -5.54
N THR A 79 -8.86 6.42 -5.85
CA THR A 79 -7.83 6.75 -4.85
C THR A 79 -8.29 7.81 -3.82
N LYS A 80 -9.40 8.48 -4.10
CA LYS A 80 -9.95 9.55 -3.26
C LYS A 80 -11.14 9.12 -2.42
N SER A 81 -11.73 7.96 -2.74
CA SER A 81 -12.90 7.43 -2.02
C SER A 81 -12.48 6.73 -0.73
N ASP A 82 -13.32 6.84 0.30
CA ASP A 82 -13.19 6.08 1.54
C ASP A 82 -13.68 4.65 1.29
N SER A 83 -12.79 3.85 0.72
CA SER A 83 -13.13 2.57 0.10
C SER A 83 -12.75 1.34 0.93
N GLU A 84 -12.35 1.50 2.18
CA GLU A 84 -11.90 0.37 3.00
C GLU A 84 -13.00 -0.67 3.21
N VAL A 85 -14.24 -0.23 3.46
CA VAL A 85 -15.39 -1.12 3.63
C VAL A 85 -15.61 -1.94 2.36
N TRP A 86 -15.65 -1.28 1.19
CA TRP A 86 -15.95 -1.94 -0.07
C TRP A 86 -14.87 -2.95 -0.47
N ARG A 87 -13.58 -2.60 -0.29
CA ARG A 87 -12.45 -3.52 -0.51
C ARG A 87 -12.53 -4.72 0.45
N ARG A 88 -12.74 -4.48 1.74
CA ARG A 88 -12.86 -5.53 2.75
C ARG A 88 -14.00 -6.51 2.47
N LEU A 89 -15.14 -6.01 1.98
CA LEU A 89 -16.28 -6.87 1.59
C LEU A 89 -15.93 -7.74 0.39
N ARG A 90 -15.27 -7.17 -0.64
CA ARG A 90 -14.79 -7.93 -1.81
C ARG A 90 -13.78 -8.99 -1.41
N ASP A 91 -12.75 -8.62 -0.68
CA ASP A 91 -11.69 -9.54 -0.24
C ASP A 91 -12.26 -10.70 0.58
N SER A 92 -13.16 -10.39 1.52
CA SER A 92 -13.86 -11.40 2.32
C SER A 92 -14.69 -12.37 1.47
N ALA A 93 -15.30 -11.87 0.40
CA ALA A 93 -16.09 -12.68 -0.54
C ALA A 93 -15.19 -13.57 -1.40
N MET A 94 -14.10 -13.02 -1.96
CA MET A 94 -13.13 -13.76 -2.77
C MET A 94 -12.43 -14.87 -1.95
N GLU A 95 -12.17 -14.62 -0.68
CA GLU A 95 -11.61 -15.63 0.25
C GLU A 95 -12.63 -16.63 0.80
N GLY A 96 -13.92 -16.48 0.46
CA GLY A 96 -14.99 -17.35 0.95
C GLY A 96 -15.21 -17.28 2.47
N LYS A 97 -14.78 -16.21 3.13
CA LYS A 97 -14.87 -16.05 4.59
C LYS A 97 -16.31 -15.91 5.10
N ASN A 98 -17.20 -15.32 4.30
CA ASN A 98 -18.59 -15.11 4.69
C ASN A 98 -19.53 -16.02 3.89
N LYS A 99 -19.97 -17.11 4.49
CA LYS A 99 -20.87 -18.10 3.87
C LYS A 99 -22.31 -17.59 3.65
N ARG A 100 -22.66 -16.45 4.22
CA ARG A 100 -24.00 -15.85 4.11
C ARG A 100 -24.05 -14.69 3.13
N SER A 101 -22.95 -14.41 2.40
CA SER A 101 -22.89 -13.38 1.36
C SER A 101 -22.73 -14.02 0.00
N MET A 102 -23.32 -13.38 -0.99
CA MET A 102 -23.09 -13.63 -2.41
C MET A 102 -22.38 -12.41 -2.99
N TRP A 103 -21.35 -12.64 -3.78
CA TRP A 103 -20.63 -11.60 -4.52
C TRP A 103 -20.85 -11.82 -6.01
N CYS A 104 -21.29 -10.79 -6.69
CA CYS A 104 -21.43 -10.75 -8.14
C CYS A 104 -20.57 -9.62 -8.67
N GLU A 105 -19.62 -9.95 -9.53
CA GLU A 105 -18.70 -8.99 -10.13
C GLU A 105 -18.69 -9.14 -11.65
N TRP A 106 -18.91 -8.04 -12.34
CA TRP A 106 -18.77 -7.91 -13.79
C TRP A 106 -17.57 -7.00 -14.04
N SER A 107 -16.44 -7.60 -14.29
CA SER A 107 -15.16 -6.95 -14.44
C SER A 107 -14.42 -7.57 -15.62
N ALA A 108 -13.65 -6.79 -16.35
CA ALA A 108 -12.72 -7.35 -17.33
C ALA A 108 -11.73 -8.31 -16.61
N PRO A 109 -11.34 -9.41 -17.27
CA PRO A 109 -10.42 -10.38 -16.67
C PRO A 109 -9.09 -9.74 -16.33
N GLU A 110 -8.55 -10.08 -15.17
CA GLU A 110 -7.16 -9.73 -14.82
C GLU A 110 -6.22 -10.55 -15.70
N THR A 111 -5.35 -9.86 -16.46
CA THR A 111 -4.35 -10.48 -17.33
C THR A 111 -2.96 -10.07 -16.88
N ASP A 112 -1.96 -10.93 -17.10
CA ASP A 112 -0.55 -10.63 -16.80
C ASP A 112 0.06 -9.58 -17.76
N GLY A 113 -0.70 -9.11 -18.75
CA GLY A 113 -0.27 -8.16 -19.77
C GLY A 113 -1.20 -6.95 -19.94
N PRO A 114 -0.85 -6.02 -20.80
CA PRO A 114 -1.69 -4.87 -21.11
C PRO A 114 -3.00 -5.35 -21.76
N ILE A 115 -4.13 -4.83 -21.27
CA ILE A 115 -5.44 -5.08 -21.84
C ILE A 115 -5.64 -4.13 -23.03
N ASP A 116 -6.13 -4.67 -24.16
CA ASP A 116 -6.61 -3.85 -25.26
C ASP A 116 -7.97 -3.24 -24.87
N LEU A 117 -7.96 -1.94 -24.58
CA LEU A 117 -9.17 -1.21 -24.18
C LEU A 117 -10.15 -1.01 -25.33
N SER A 118 -9.75 -1.26 -26.57
CA SER A 118 -10.61 -1.16 -27.75
C SER A 118 -11.27 -2.49 -28.14
N ASP A 119 -10.95 -3.58 -27.45
CA ASP A 119 -11.48 -4.90 -27.74
C ASP A 119 -12.96 -5.04 -27.29
N PRO A 120 -13.92 -5.25 -28.23
CA PRO A 120 -15.31 -5.46 -27.89
C PRO A 120 -15.59 -6.71 -27.02
N GLU A 121 -14.74 -7.74 -27.06
CA GLU A 121 -14.90 -8.91 -26.21
C GLU A 121 -14.63 -8.56 -24.74
N VAL A 122 -13.65 -7.71 -24.48
CA VAL A 122 -13.37 -7.16 -23.14
C VAL A 122 -14.55 -6.33 -22.64
N TRP A 123 -15.16 -5.53 -23.53
CA TRP A 123 -16.34 -4.74 -23.16
C TRP A 123 -17.53 -5.64 -22.82
N ALA A 124 -17.80 -6.68 -23.63
CA ALA A 124 -18.90 -7.61 -23.42
C ALA A 124 -18.76 -8.37 -22.10
N TYR A 125 -17.52 -8.72 -21.72
CA TYR A 125 -17.25 -9.42 -20.47
C TYR A 125 -17.63 -8.60 -19.23
N ALA A 126 -17.29 -7.31 -19.24
CA ALA A 126 -17.59 -6.39 -18.14
C ALA A 126 -19.03 -5.82 -18.20
N ASN A 127 -19.68 -5.84 -19.36
CA ASN A 127 -20.98 -5.20 -19.57
C ASN A 127 -22.01 -6.19 -20.16
N PRO A 128 -22.70 -6.98 -19.31
CA PRO A 128 -23.66 -8.00 -19.79
C PRO A 128 -24.83 -7.44 -20.61
N SER A 129 -25.06 -6.13 -20.56
CA SER A 129 -26.10 -5.45 -21.34
C SER A 129 -25.64 -4.94 -22.70
N LEU A 130 -24.36 -5.17 -23.06
CA LEU A 130 -23.82 -4.74 -24.37
C LEU A 130 -24.56 -5.43 -25.52
N GLY A 131 -24.96 -4.65 -26.52
CA GLY A 131 -25.77 -5.10 -27.64
C GLY A 131 -27.28 -5.20 -27.33
N ILE A 132 -27.69 -5.03 -26.07
CA ILE A 132 -29.13 -5.05 -25.67
C ILE A 132 -29.59 -3.64 -25.29
N ARG A 133 -29.01 -3.07 -24.23
CA ARG A 133 -29.30 -1.71 -23.75
C ARG A 133 -28.15 -0.75 -24.00
N LEU A 134 -26.92 -1.24 -23.87
CA LEU A 134 -25.70 -0.51 -24.11
C LEU A 134 -25.24 -0.79 -25.54
N ARG A 135 -25.04 0.25 -26.33
CA ARG A 135 -24.56 0.13 -27.71
C ARG A 135 -23.02 0.26 -27.72
N HIS A 136 -22.39 -0.35 -28.72
CA HIS A 136 -20.91 -0.31 -28.89
C HIS A 136 -20.41 1.12 -29.07
N GLU A 137 -21.14 1.93 -29.90
CA GLU A 137 -20.74 3.30 -30.17
C GLU A 137 -20.67 4.16 -28.89
N VAL A 138 -21.49 3.86 -27.89
CA VAL A 138 -21.43 4.57 -26.59
C VAL A 138 -20.13 4.28 -25.86
N ILE A 139 -19.66 3.02 -25.90
CA ILE A 139 -18.40 2.65 -25.26
C ILE A 139 -17.19 3.24 -26.02
N GLU A 140 -17.26 3.26 -27.35
CA GLU A 140 -16.23 3.91 -28.20
C GLU A 140 -16.12 5.40 -27.88
N ASP A 141 -17.26 6.10 -27.77
CA ASP A 141 -17.29 7.52 -27.40
C ASP A 141 -16.70 7.74 -26.01
N GLU A 142 -17.05 6.90 -25.03
CA GLU A 142 -16.50 6.97 -23.67
C GLU A 142 -15.00 6.67 -23.64
N LEU A 143 -14.51 5.68 -24.38
CA LEU A 143 -13.09 5.36 -24.50
C LEU A 143 -12.29 6.54 -25.06
N SER A 144 -12.87 7.26 -26.02
CA SER A 144 -12.21 8.44 -26.59
C SER A 144 -12.23 9.66 -25.69
N ALA A 145 -13.22 9.75 -24.79
CA ALA A 145 -13.43 10.90 -23.91
C ALA A 145 -12.77 10.76 -22.53
N MET A 146 -12.57 9.54 -22.04
CA MET A 146 -12.06 9.27 -20.69
C MET A 146 -10.56 8.99 -20.71
N GLU A 147 -9.89 9.35 -19.59
CA GLU A 147 -8.55 8.83 -19.31
C GLU A 147 -8.61 7.29 -19.18
N PRO A 148 -7.59 6.55 -19.70
CA PRO A 148 -7.62 5.09 -19.70
C PRO A 148 -7.92 4.45 -18.35
N GLY A 149 -7.35 4.96 -17.26
CA GLY A 149 -7.60 4.44 -15.89
C GLY A 149 -9.03 4.69 -15.42
N VAL A 150 -9.67 5.79 -15.85
CA VAL A 150 -11.09 6.07 -15.55
C VAL A 150 -11.98 5.10 -16.32
N PHE A 151 -11.72 4.90 -17.61
CA PHE A 151 -12.44 3.95 -18.44
C PHE A 151 -12.37 2.51 -17.89
N MET A 152 -11.14 2.06 -17.52
CA MET A 152 -10.93 0.74 -16.91
C MET A 152 -11.77 0.55 -15.63
N ARG A 153 -11.88 1.57 -14.79
CA ARG A 153 -12.67 1.52 -13.57
C ARG A 153 -14.17 1.57 -13.84
N GLU A 154 -14.62 2.61 -14.56
CA GLU A 154 -16.04 2.91 -14.70
C GLU A 154 -16.73 2.00 -15.71
N ARG A 155 -16.02 1.64 -16.78
CA ARG A 155 -16.60 0.84 -17.87
C ARG A 155 -16.24 -0.63 -17.79
N LEU A 156 -14.99 -0.94 -17.39
CA LEU A 156 -14.53 -2.32 -17.34
C LEU A 156 -14.57 -2.95 -15.95
N GLY A 157 -15.04 -2.20 -14.92
CA GLY A 157 -15.20 -2.71 -13.56
C GLY A 157 -13.91 -3.20 -12.89
N MET A 158 -12.76 -2.72 -13.35
CA MET A 158 -11.47 -3.22 -12.88
C MET A 158 -11.08 -2.60 -11.53
N TRP A 159 -10.70 -3.45 -10.57
CA TRP A 159 -10.31 -3.05 -9.22
C TRP A 159 -8.84 -2.68 -9.09
N SER A 160 -8.01 -3.33 -9.86
CA SER A 160 -6.59 -3.00 -9.98
C SER A 160 -6.31 -2.48 -11.39
N PHE A 161 -5.79 -1.29 -11.49
CA PHE A 161 -5.40 -0.73 -12.78
C PHE A 161 -3.92 -0.92 -13.01
N ALA A 162 -3.56 -1.31 -14.22
CA ALA A 162 -2.23 -1.03 -14.74
C ALA A 162 -1.90 0.49 -14.77
N GLY A 163 -2.85 1.36 -14.40
CA GLY A 163 -2.69 2.82 -14.27
C GLY A 163 -2.62 3.33 -12.81
N GLU A 164 -3.12 2.57 -11.82
CA GLU A 164 -2.63 2.63 -10.45
C GLU A 164 -1.41 1.70 -10.32
N ARG A 165 -0.49 1.81 -11.28
CA ARG A 165 0.76 1.10 -11.22
C ARG A 165 1.32 1.29 -9.82
N SER A 166 1.61 0.18 -9.16
CA SER A 166 2.65 0.18 -8.14
C SER A 166 3.68 1.20 -8.58
N VAL A 167 4.06 2.12 -7.71
CA VAL A 167 4.98 3.21 -8.08
C VAL A 167 6.21 2.68 -8.79
N ILE A 168 6.51 1.40 -8.57
CA ILE A 168 7.53 0.59 -9.25
C ILE A 168 6.81 -0.66 -9.77
N PRO A 169 6.81 -0.93 -11.08
CA PRO A 169 6.21 -2.13 -11.65
C PRO A 169 6.80 -3.39 -11.00
N VAL A 170 5.93 -4.33 -10.64
CA VAL A 170 6.34 -5.56 -9.94
C VAL A 170 7.33 -6.38 -10.78
N ASP A 171 7.17 -6.38 -12.09
CA ASP A 171 8.05 -7.11 -13.00
C ASP A 171 9.44 -6.50 -13.08
N ASP A 172 9.55 -5.17 -13.08
CA ASP A 172 10.85 -4.49 -13.02
C ASP A 172 11.57 -4.78 -11.70
N TRP A 173 10.82 -4.83 -10.58
CA TRP A 173 11.38 -5.24 -9.30
C TRP A 173 11.82 -6.71 -9.29
N ARG A 174 11.03 -7.61 -9.89
CA ARG A 174 11.40 -9.03 -10.04
C ARG A 174 12.64 -9.22 -10.91
N ALA A 175 12.79 -8.41 -11.95
CA ALA A 175 13.98 -8.46 -12.80
C ALA A 175 15.30 -8.13 -12.05
N CYS A 176 15.20 -7.46 -10.90
CA CYS A 176 16.33 -7.17 -10.01
C CYS A 176 16.62 -8.31 -9.00
N GLU A 177 15.90 -9.44 -9.07
CA GLU A 177 15.99 -10.51 -8.08
C GLU A 177 17.27 -11.34 -8.24
N ASP A 178 18.01 -11.49 -7.13
CA ASP A 178 19.21 -12.35 -7.01
C ASP A 178 19.11 -13.11 -5.68
N ARG A 179 18.26 -14.15 -5.62
CA ARG A 179 18.04 -14.96 -4.40
C ARG A 179 19.27 -15.73 -3.96
N GLU A 180 20.20 -15.94 -4.85
CA GLU A 180 21.42 -16.68 -4.58
C GLU A 180 22.57 -15.78 -4.14
N ALA A 181 22.37 -14.47 -4.13
CA ALA A 181 23.39 -13.55 -3.69
C ALA A 181 23.90 -13.93 -2.29
N ARG A 182 25.19 -14.12 -2.21
CA ARG A 182 25.91 -14.36 -0.95
C ARG A 182 27.00 -13.32 -0.82
N VAL A 183 26.89 -12.53 0.22
CA VAL A 183 27.87 -11.48 0.51
C VAL A 183 28.75 -11.95 1.64
N LEU A 184 30.05 -12.12 1.39
CA LEU A 184 31.01 -12.40 2.43
C LEU A 184 31.57 -11.08 2.98
N PRO A 185 31.96 -10.99 4.25
CA PRO A 185 32.46 -9.75 4.84
C PRO A 185 33.63 -9.12 4.10
N GLN A 186 34.46 -9.91 3.44
CA GLN A 186 35.59 -9.40 2.63
C GLN A 186 35.19 -8.82 1.28
N ASP A 187 33.95 -9.12 0.83
CA ASP A 187 33.45 -8.68 -0.48
C ASP A 187 32.65 -7.37 -0.34
N ILE A 188 32.46 -6.92 0.89
CA ILE A 188 31.75 -5.68 1.19
C ILE A 188 32.70 -4.51 1.00
N GLU A 189 32.29 -3.58 0.14
CA GLU A 189 32.95 -2.29 -0.03
C GLU A 189 32.31 -1.25 0.88
N ARG A 190 30.97 -1.19 0.92
CA ARG A 190 30.21 -0.20 1.68
C ARG A 190 28.86 -0.75 2.16
N VAL A 191 28.45 -0.36 3.38
CA VAL A 191 27.14 -0.71 3.95
C VAL A 191 26.48 0.53 4.52
N VAL A 192 25.24 0.80 4.09
CA VAL A 192 24.41 1.85 4.66
C VAL A 192 23.13 1.24 5.21
N LEU A 193 22.80 1.57 6.45
CA LEU A 193 21.57 1.15 7.10
C LEU A 193 20.57 2.30 7.12
N SER A 194 19.30 1.96 6.96
CA SER A 194 18.21 2.89 7.19
C SER A 194 17.03 2.19 7.84
N ALA A 195 16.30 2.93 8.65
CA ALA A 195 15.05 2.45 9.25
C ALA A 195 13.92 3.45 9.01
N ASP A 196 12.73 2.92 8.81
CA ASP A 196 11.52 3.70 8.75
C ASP A 196 10.40 3.02 9.54
N ILE A 197 9.38 3.79 9.93
CA ILE A 197 8.24 3.29 10.70
C ILE A 197 6.93 3.83 10.16
N THR A 198 5.85 3.10 10.45
CA THR A 198 4.49 3.52 10.14
C THR A 198 4.14 4.83 10.86
N PRO A 199 3.21 5.65 10.32
CA PRO A 199 2.72 6.86 11.00
C PRO A 199 2.10 6.57 12.38
N SER A 200 1.40 5.45 12.53
CA SER A 200 0.79 4.96 13.78
C SER A 200 1.80 4.38 14.78
N ARG A 201 3.07 4.18 14.35
CA ARG A 201 4.17 3.59 15.15
C ARG A 201 3.91 2.14 15.59
N ASP A 202 3.04 1.46 14.90
CA ASP A 202 2.66 0.04 15.09
C ASP A 202 3.41 -0.91 14.17
N GLY A 203 4.36 -0.41 13.39
CA GLY A 203 5.20 -1.19 12.50
C GLY A 203 6.43 -0.43 12.04
N GLY A 204 7.42 -1.16 11.58
CA GLY A 204 8.63 -0.57 11.03
C GLY A 204 9.59 -1.59 10.47
N ALA A 205 10.55 -1.11 9.69
CA ALA A 205 11.57 -1.91 9.03
C ALA A 205 12.97 -1.35 9.21
N LEU A 206 13.94 -2.25 9.19
CA LEU A 206 15.37 -1.97 9.09
C LEU A 206 15.89 -2.59 7.79
N VAL A 207 16.54 -1.80 6.97
CA VAL A 207 17.06 -2.19 5.66
C VAL A 207 18.53 -1.84 5.54
N ALA A 208 19.30 -2.71 4.88
CA ALA A 208 20.66 -2.46 4.44
C ALA A 208 20.71 -2.26 2.92
N ALA A 209 21.54 -1.33 2.49
CA ALA A 209 22.07 -1.28 1.14
C ALA A 209 23.56 -1.63 1.20
N ILE A 210 23.99 -2.58 0.35
CA ILE A 210 25.33 -3.16 0.41
C ILE A 210 25.96 -3.03 -0.97
N GLN A 211 27.07 -2.28 -1.06
CA GLN A 211 27.92 -2.27 -2.23
C GLN A 211 29.00 -3.34 -2.07
N THR A 212 29.16 -4.15 -3.11
CA THR A 212 30.21 -5.18 -3.17
C THR A 212 31.35 -4.74 -4.08
N ASN A 213 32.57 -5.24 -3.82
CA ASN A 213 33.79 -4.90 -4.57
C ASN A 213 33.91 -5.67 -5.90
N ASP A 214 32.90 -6.43 -6.31
CA ASP A 214 32.87 -7.20 -7.55
C ASP A 214 32.32 -6.42 -8.75
N GLY A 215 32.00 -5.13 -8.58
CA GLY A 215 31.49 -4.24 -9.61
C GLY A 215 30.03 -4.50 -10.01
N ARG A 216 29.32 -5.40 -9.36
CA ARG A 216 27.88 -5.63 -9.58
C ARG A 216 27.03 -4.55 -8.89
N PRO A 217 25.78 -4.35 -9.34
CA PRO A 217 24.85 -3.43 -8.67
C PRO A 217 24.71 -3.71 -7.17
N PRO A 218 24.45 -2.68 -6.34
CA PRO A 218 24.27 -2.87 -4.89
C PRO A 218 23.09 -3.76 -4.57
N ILE A 219 23.15 -4.41 -3.40
CA ILE A 219 22.07 -5.25 -2.87
C ILE A 219 21.27 -4.46 -1.85
N VAL A 220 19.93 -4.53 -1.96
CA VAL A 220 19.01 -4.07 -0.93
C VAL A 220 18.46 -5.29 -0.18
N ASP A 221 18.63 -5.29 1.15
CA ASP A 221 18.23 -6.37 2.04
C ASP A 221 17.38 -5.83 3.20
N VAL A 222 16.16 -6.36 3.36
CA VAL A 222 15.30 -6.08 4.51
C VAL A 222 15.77 -6.96 5.68
N ILE A 223 16.59 -6.38 6.57
CA ILE A 223 17.18 -7.10 7.70
C ILE A 223 16.10 -7.58 8.68
N ASP A 224 15.08 -6.74 8.92
CA ASP A 224 13.98 -7.08 9.82
C ASP A 224 12.78 -6.14 9.56
N GLN A 225 11.57 -6.70 9.65
CA GLN A 225 10.32 -5.95 9.64
C GLN A 225 9.38 -6.53 10.68
N ARG A 226 8.76 -5.68 11.51
CA ARG A 226 7.82 -6.14 12.53
C ARG A 226 6.63 -5.21 12.65
N ALA A 227 5.47 -5.82 12.89
CA ALA A 227 4.26 -5.13 13.34
C ALA A 227 4.18 -5.12 14.88
N GLY A 228 3.34 -4.25 15.44
CA GLY A 228 3.01 -4.15 16.86
C GLY A 228 3.86 -3.18 17.66
N SER A 229 5.15 -2.99 17.36
CA SER A 229 6.02 -2.06 18.10
C SER A 229 7.27 -1.73 17.32
N VAL A 230 7.80 -0.52 17.51
CA VAL A 230 9.06 -0.04 16.90
C VAL A 230 10.24 -0.04 17.87
N ALA A 231 10.04 -0.38 19.13
CA ALA A 231 11.06 -0.31 20.19
C ALA A 231 12.28 -1.24 19.95
N TRP A 232 12.14 -2.23 19.08
CA TRP A 232 13.20 -3.16 18.71
C TRP A 232 14.25 -2.55 17.78
N ILE A 233 13.90 -1.53 16.98
CA ILE A 233 14.76 -0.98 15.92
C ILE A 233 16.09 -0.44 16.47
N PRO A 234 16.15 0.41 17.51
CA PRO A 234 17.41 0.94 18.01
C PRO A 234 18.38 -0.16 18.50
N ALA A 235 17.86 -1.19 19.15
CA ALA A 235 18.67 -2.31 19.62
C ALA A 235 19.20 -3.16 18.45
N LYS A 236 18.36 -3.40 17.44
CA LYS A 236 18.74 -4.16 16.24
C LYS A 236 19.78 -3.42 15.40
N ILE A 237 19.64 -2.11 15.20
CA ILE A 237 20.66 -1.29 14.53
C ILE A 237 22.01 -1.41 15.25
N ALA A 238 22.03 -1.26 16.59
CA ALA A 238 23.26 -1.37 17.35
C ALA A 238 23.90 -2.77 17.24
N ASP A 239 23.10 -3.83 17.25
CA ASP A 239 23.56 -5.22 17.06
C ASP A 239 24.18 -5.43 15.66
N VAL A 240 23.51 -4.95 14.61
CA VAL A 240 24.00 -5.04 13.23
C VAL A 240 25.30 -4.27 13.05
N VAL A 241 25.36 -3.02 13.51
CA VAL A 241 26.58 -2.19 13.45
C VAL A 241 27.72 -2.82 14.22
N GLN A 242 27.45 -3.42 15.38
CA GLN A 242 28.47 -4.09 16.19
C GLN A 242 29.01 -5.35 15.53
N LYS A 243 28.16 -6.14 14.89
CA LYS A 243 28.52 -7.43 14.30
C LYS A 243 29.19 -7.31 12.94
N PHE A 244 28.68 -6.43 12.11
CA PHE A 244 29.02 -6.38 10.70
C PHE A 244 29.67 -5.05 10.29
N GLY A 245 29.44 -4.00 11.06
CA GLY A 245 29.81 -2.64 10.69
C GLY A 245 28.75 -1.98 9.83
N ALA A 246 28.81 -0.66 9.76
CA ALA A 246 28.08 0.14 8.77
C ALA A 246 28.82 1.47 8.60
N ASP A 247 28.85 1.98 7.38
CA ASP A 247 29.47 3.28 7.05
C ASP A 247 28.58 4.43 7.47
N ALA A 248 27.25 4.24 7.36
CA ALA A 248 26.26 5.21 7.80
C ALA A 248 24.98 4.54 8.28
N VAL A 249 24.27 5.23 9.20
CA VAL A 249 22.88 4.97 9.55
C VAL A 249 22.08 6.22 9.21
N ILE A 250 21.11 6.10 8.31
CA ILE A 250 20.34 7.23 7.78
C ILE A 250 18.89 7.14 8.23
N ILE A 251 18.34 8.26 8.70
CA ILE A 251 16.91 8.36 9.06
C ILE A 251 16.35 9.68 8.51
N ASP A 252 15.14 9.61 7.94
CA ASP A 252 14.38 10.80 7.54
C ASP A 252 14.07 11.64 8.79
N GLY A 253 14.71 12.82 8.90
CA GLY A 253 14.61 13.70 10.05
C GLY A 253 13.21 14.32 10.26
N TYR A 254 12.32 14.22 9.28
CA TYR A 254 10.97 14.76 9.30
C TYR A 254 9.88 13.68 9.32
N SER A 255 10.28 12.42 9.46
CA SER A 255 9.36 11.28 9.57
C SER A 255 9.16 10.85 11.04
N PRO A 256 8.14 10.01 11.31
CA PRO A 256 7.98 9.39 12.62
C PRO A 256 9.24 8.65 13.12
N ALA A 257 10.06 8.11 12.20
CA ALA A 257 11.31 7.42 12.53
C ALA A 257 12.35 8.33 13.18
N SER A 258 12.24 9.66 13.02
CA SER A 258 13.14 10.61 13.68
C SER A 258 13.15 10.51 15.21
N SER A 259 12.05 10.01 15.80
CA SER A 259 11.93 9.76 17.24
C SER A 259 12.82 8.63 17.77
N LEU A 260 13.33 7.76 16.88
CA LEU A 260 14.22 6.65 17.26
C LEU A 260 15.69 7.10 17.41
N VAL A 261 16.02 8.29 16.93
CA VAL A 261 17.42 8.74 16.80
C VAL A 261 18.12 8.83 18.15
N GLU A 262 17.48 9.38 19.16
CA GLU A 262 18.07 9.50 20.51
C GLU A 262 18.37 8.13 21.11
N ASP A 263 17.46 7.17 20.95
CA ASP A 263 17.64 5.81 21.45
C ASP A 263 18.76 5.05 20.71
N ILE A 264 18.95 5.31 19.41
CA ILE A 264 20.04 4.74 18.61
C ILE A 264 21.38 5.36 19.09
N GLN A 265 21.44 6.68 19.25
CA GLN A 265 22.62 7.41 19.69
C GLN A 265 23.01 7.03 21.12
N ALA A 266 22.03 6.81 22.01
CA ALA A 266 22.28 6.33 23.37
C ALA A 266 22.98 4.95 23.41
N ARG A 267 22.85 4.16 22.32
CA ARG A 267 23.54 2.88 22.12
C ARG A 267 24.92 3.01 21.47
N GLY A 268 25.38 4.25 21.27
CA GLY A 268 26.70 4.54 20.72
C GLY A 268 26.80 4.50 19.19
N VAL A 269 25.67 4.50 18.49
CA VAL A 269 25.61 4.51 17.02
C VAL A 269 25.33 5.92 16.51
N GLY A 270 26.18 6.44 15.62
CA GLY A 270 25.97 7.73 14.96
C GLY A 270 24.82 7.61 13.94
N VAL A 271 23.97 8.63 13.88
CA VAL A 271 22.83 8.69 12.93
C VAL A 271 22.87 9.98 12.15
N THR A 272 22.72 9.88 10.84
CA THR A 272 22.54 11.02 9.93
C THR A 272 21.06 11.27 9.70
N LYS A 273 20.56 12.44 10.14
CA LYS A 273 19.21 12.91 9.84
C LYS A 273 19.21 13.60 8.48
N VAL A 274 18.43 13.06 7.55
CA VAL A 274 18.31 13.65 6.22
C VAL A 274 17.09 14.54 6.08
N LYS A 275 17.17 15.50 5.15
CA LYS A 275 16.12 16.47 4.85
C LYS A 275 15.24 15.98 3.67
N VAL A 276 14.10 16.65 3.48
CA VAL A 276 13.11 16.31 2.45
C VAL A 276 13.71 16.22 1.04
N ASN A 277 14.66 17.09 0.69
CA ASN A 277 15.31 17.03 -0.63
C ASN A 277 16.07 15.71 -0.84
N PHE A 278 16.75 15.22 0.19
CA PHE A 278 17.42 13.92 0.14
C PHE A 278 16.40 12.79 -0.05
N VAL A 279 15.29 12.82 0.70
CA VAL A 279 14.21 11.81 0.61
C VAL A 279 13.61 11.77 -0.80
N CYS A 280 13.38 12.93 -1.43
CA CYS A 280 12.88 13.00 -2.80
C CYS A 280 13.90 12.43 -3.81
N THR A 281 15.17 12.85 -3.72
CA THR A 281 16.23 12.32 -4.59
C THR A 281 16.41 10.82 -4.41
N ALA A 282 16.32 10.33 -3.18
CA ALA A 282 16.41 8.89 -2.88
C ALA A 282 15.26 8.12 -3.56
N ALA A 283 14.03 8.62 -3.50
CA ALA A 283 12.88 7.98 -4.14
C ALA A 283 13.00 7.98 -5.66
N GLU A 284 13.43 9.10 -6.26
CA GLU A 284 13.65 9.24 -7.70
C GLU A 284 14.74 8.27 -8.19
N ARG A 285 15.90 8.26 -7.54
CA ARG A 285 17.03 7.36 -7.88
C ARG A 285 16.72 5.89 -7.66
N PHE A 286 15.95 5.56 -6.63
CA PHE A 286 15.54 4.18 -6.41
C PHE A 286 14.68 3.65 -7.56
N MET A 287 13.75 4.47 -8.06
CA MET A 287 12.96 4.11 -9.25
C MET A 287 13.85 3.91 -10.46
N ASP A 288 14.77 4.84 -10.73
CA ASP A 288 15.69 4.73 -11.85
C ASP A 288 16.56 3.47 -11.74
N ALA A 289 17.06 3.16 -10.55
CA ALA A 289 17.88 1.97 -10.31
C ALA A 289 17.10 0.66 -10.57
N VAL A 290 15.83 0.60 -10.21
CA VAL A 290 14.97 -0.56 -10.51
C VAL A 290 14.69 -0.67 -12.01
N LEU A 291 14.27 0.42 -12.67
CA LEU A 291 13.96 0.43 -14.09
C LEU A 291 15.17 0.09 -14.98
N THR A 292 16.36 0.45 -14.53
CA THR A 292 17.63 0.15 -15.25
C THR A 292 18.31 -1.12 -14.74
N GLN A 293 17.69 -1.88 -13.82
CA GLN A 293 18.25 -3.07 -13.18
C GLN A 293 19.62 -2.80 -12.52
N ASN A 294 19.82 -1.59 -12.02
CA ASN A 294 21.05 -1.18 -11.32
C ASN A 294 20.90 -1.31 -9.78
N VAL A 295 20.15 -2.29 -9.34
CA VAL A 295 19.99 -2.71 -7.96
C VAL A 295 19.68 -4.21 -7.92
N ARG A 296 20.14 -4.93 -6.91
CA ARG A 296 19.79 -6.33 -6.66
C ARG A 296 18.94 -6.44 -5.40
N GLN A 297 18.08 -7.46 -5.34
CA GLN A 297 17.20 -7.73 -4.20
C GLN A 297 17.03 -9.25 -3.99
N LEU A 298 16.64 -9.65 -2.79
CA LEU A 298 16.68 -11.05 -2.35
C LEU A 298 15.33 -11.79 -2.45
N GLY A 299 14.31 -11.23 -3.13
CA GLY A 299 12.98 -11.83 -3.27
C GLY A 299 12.13 -11.78 -1.99
N GLN A 300 12.38 -10.81 -1.12
CA GLN A 300 11.73 -10.71 0.20
C GLN A 300 10.28 -10.23 0.09
N ALA A 301 9.35 -10.98 0.71
CA ALA A 301 7.92 -10.68 0.70
C ALA A 301 7.58 -9.31 1.29
N ALA A 302 8.33 -8.87 2.31
CA ALA A 302 8.17 -7.55 2.92
C ALA A 302 8.28 -6.40 1.92
N MET A 303 9.27 -6.45 1.02
CA MET A 303 9.47 -5.44 0.00
C MET A 303 8.41 -5.55 -1.11
N GLN A 304 8.04 -6.76 -1.51
CA GLN A 304 6.99 -6.97 -2.51
C GLN A 304 5.65 -6.38 -2.04
N LEU A 305 5.29 -6.61 -0.78
CA LEU A 305 4.09 -6.05 -0.16
C LEU A 305 4.16 -4.51 -0.10
N ALA A 306 5.31 -3.95 0.34
CA ALA A 306 5.49 -2.52 0.40
C ALA A 306 5.35 -1.85 -0.98
N LEU A 307 5.92 -2.45 -2.02
CA LEU A 307 5.83 -1.95 -3.39
C LEU A 307 4.41 -1.99 -3.95
N SER A 308 3.65 -3.05 -3.67
CA SER A 308 2.28 -3.21 -4.19
C SER A 308 1.33 -2.10 -3.72
N GLY A 309 1.52 -1.61 -2.48
CA GLY A 309 0.67 -0.58 -1.88
C GLY A 309 1.25 0.83 -1.91
N ALA A 310 2.48 1.00 -2.35
CA ALA A 310 3.15 2.29 -2.34
C ALA A 310 2.48 3.32 -3.25
N ARG A 311 2.41 4.58 -2.78
CA ARG A 311 1.89 5.72 -3.53
C ARG A 311 2.88 6.88 -3.50
N LYS A 312 2.89 7.68 -4.57
CA LYS A 312 3.66 8.92 -4.62
C LYS A 312 2.98 10.03 -3.82
N ARG A 313 3.76 10.75 -3.04
CA ARG A 313 3.37 12.01 -2.41
C ARG A 313 4.10 13.15 -3.11
N LYS A 314 3.38 14.10 -3.66
CA LYS A 314 3.97 15.30 -4.26
C LYS A 314 4.70 16.14 -3.22
N VAL A 315 5.86 16.67 -3.59
CA VAL A 315 6.68 17.56 -2.76
C VAL A 315 7.11 18.75 -3.61
N GLY A 316 6.59 19.92 -3.29
CA GLY A 316 6.83 21.13 -4.10
C GLY A 316 6.38 20.96 -5.56
N GLU A 317 7.07 21.65 -6.47
CA GLU A 317 6.79 21.59 -7.89
C GLU A 317 7.60 20.47 -8.56
N GLY A 318 6.91 19.39 -8.96
CA GLY A 318 7.46 18.33 -9.82
C GLY A 318 8.24 17.22 -9.13
N ARG A 319 8.53 17.30 -7.82
CA ARG A 319 9.20 16.23 -7.06
C ARG A 319 8.22 15.34 -6.31
N PHE A 320 8.66 14.16 -5.92
CA PHE A 320 7.87 13.26 -5.11
C PHE A 320 8.72 12.53 -4.05
N ALA A 321 8.03 11.98 -3.07
CA ALA A 321 8.51 10.97 -2.14
C ALA A 321 7.46 9.85 -2.06
N PHE A 322 7.80 8.70 -1.48
CA PHE A 322 6.81 7.69 -1.15
C PHE A 322 5.97 8.16 0.04
N GLY A 323 4.66 8.07 -0.09
CA GLY A 323 3.72 8.65 0.87
C GLY A 323 3.20 7.63 1.87
N ARG A 324 3.61 7.72 3.12
CA ARG A 324 3.22 6.79 4.18
C ARG A 324 1.73 6.81 4.54
N LEU A 325 1.08 7.98 4.39
CA LEU A 325 -0.34 8.16 4.76
C LEU A 325 -1.31 7.76 3.65
N ASN A 326 -0.89 7.81 2.40
CA ASN A 326 -1.73 7.52 1.24
C ASN A 326 -1.40 6.17 0.59
N SER A 327 -0.47 5.41 1.16
CA SER A 327 -0.16 4.03 0.76
C SER A 327 -1.13 3.06 1.43
N THR A 328 -1.45 1.97 0.74
CA THR A 328 -2.43 0.98 1.21
C THR A 328 -1.82 -0.16 2.03
N THR A 329 -0.49 -0.21 2.11
CA THR A 329 0.29 -1.18 2.89
C THR A 329 1.35 -0.47 3.72
N ASP A 330 1.98 -1.19 4.65
CA ASP A 330 3.19 -0.70 5.31
C ASP A 330 4.33 -0.58 4.31
N ILE A 331 4.73 0.65 3.99
CA ILE A 331 5.82 0.96 3.06
C ILE A 331 7.14 1.28 3.76
N SER A 332 7.24 1.04 5.06
CA SER A 332 8.49 1.30 5.80
C SER A 332 9.71 0.56 5.22
N PRO A 333 9.59 -0.70 4.69
CA PRO A 333 10.71 -1.34 3.99
C PRO A 333 11.16 -0.57 2.75
N LEU A 334 10.22 -0.09 1.94
CA LEU A 334 10.52 0.66 0.72
C LEU A 334 11.19 2.00 1.04
N VAL A 335 10.65 2.77 1.97
CA VAL A 335 11.22 4.06 2.35
C VAL A 335 12.63 3.90 2.92
N ALA A 336 12.83 2.93 3.82
CA ALA A 336 14.15 2.62 4.35
C ALA A 336 15.13 2.19 3.24
N ALA A 337 14.68 1.36 2.28
CA ALA A 337 15.49 0.92 1.15
C ALA A 337 15.96 2.08 0.26
N THR A 338 15.07 3.03 -0.04
CA THR A 338 15.44 4.21 -0.85
C THR A 338 16.51 5.05 -0.18
N LEU A 339 16.40 5.28 1.13
CA LEU A 339 17.37 6.07 1.88
C LEU A 339 18.71 5.35 2.01
N ALA A 340 18.69 4.04 2.26
CA ALA A 340 19.91 3.24 2.36
C ALA A 340 20.65 3.18 1.01
N LEU A 341 19.94 2.92 -0.09
CA LEU A 341 20.52 2.85 -1.43
C LEU A 341 21.14 4.19 -1.85
N HIS A 342 20.40 5.29 -1.69
CA HIS A 342 20.92 6.62 -2.01
C HIS A 342 22.10 7.01 -1.12
N GLY A 343 22.14 6.52 0.10
CA GLY A 343 23.26 6.72 1.02
C GLY A 343 24.58 6.09 0.56
N LEU A 344 24.55 5.08 -0.29
CA LEU A 344 25.78 4.50 -0.90
C LEU A 344 26.47 5.49 -1.84
N ASP A 345 25.71 6.33 -2.55
CA ASP A 345 26.20 7.25 -3.57
C ASP A 345 26.71 8.60 -2.99
N THR A 346 26.37 8.89 -1.73
CA THR A 346 26.67 10.18 -1.12
C THR A 346 27.90 10.12 -0.23
N ASP A 347 29.05 10.58 -0.75
CA ASP A 347 30.34 10.49 -0.06
C ASP A 347 30.61 11.64 0.95
N GLU A 348 30.01 12.82 0.79
CA GLU A 348 30.52 14.02 1.46
C GLU A 348 29.71 14.53 2.66
N GLU A 349 28.46 14.10 2.86
CA GLU A 349 27.60 14.65 3.94
C GLU A 349 27.25 13.67 5.07
N LEU A 350 27.55 12.40 4.90
CA LEU A 350 27.18 11.39 5.89
C LEU A 350 28.23 11.28 6.98
N SER A 351 27.84 11.58 8.20
CA SER A 351 28.70 11.37 9.38
C SER A 351 29.08 9.90 9.46
N ARG A 352 30.37 9.60 9.24
CA ARG A 352 30.89 8.22 9.44
C ARG A 352 30.50 7.76 10.83
N VAL A 353 29.88 6.59 10.92
CA VAL A 353 29.48 6.00 12.20
C VAL A 353 30.74 5.71 13.02
N LYS A 354 31.07 6.60 13.95
CA LYS A 354 32.13 6.36 14.90
C LYS A 354 31.57 5.47 16.03
N TYR A 355 31.71 4.16 15.88
CA TYR A 355 31.47 3.25 16.98
C TYR A 355 32.57 3.44 18.02
N ARG A 356 32.23 3.98 19.18
CA ARG A 356 33.14 4.10 20.30
C ARG A 356 33.23 2.73 20.98
N LYS A 357 34.22 1.91 20.56
CA LYS A 357 34.56 0.66 21.24
C LYS A 357 34.86 0.98 22.69
N LYS A 358 34.01 0.58 23.64
CA LYS A 358 34.39 0.52 25.05
C LYS A 358 35.48 -0.53 25.16
N THR A 359 36.73 -0.12 25.26
CA THR A 359 37.87 -0.98 25.54
C THR A 359 37.68 -1.58 26.94
N ARG A 360 37.09 -2.78 26.99
CA ARG A 360 37.37 -3.71 28.08
C ARG A 360 38.54 -4.56 27.60
N GLY A 361 39.67 -4.45 28.32
CA GLY A 361 40.84 -5.24 28.06
C GLY A 361 40.53 -6.74 28.13
N GLY A 362 41.18 -7.50 27.27
CA GLY A 362 41.37 -8.94 27.44
C GLY A 362 40.87 -9.79 26.26
N ALA A 363 41.85 -10.50 25.70
CA ALA A 363 41.76 -11.73 24.90
C ALA A 363 41.25 -11.64 23.44
N LYS A 364 42.20 -11.72 22.54
CA LYS A 364 41.99 -12.15 21.15
C LYS A 364 41.37 -13.55 21.14
N LYS A 365 40.07 -13.66 20.91
CA LYS A 365 39.41 -14.90 20.50
C LYS A 365 39.36 -14.94 18.99
N ASN A 366 40.03 -15.93 18.40
CA ASN A 366 39.86 -16.31 16.98
C ASN A 366 38.41 -16.69 16.72
N TYR A 367 37.67 -15.84 16.07
CA TYR A 367 36.34 -16.18 15.60
C TYR A 367 36.47 -16.90 14.25
N ARG A 368 36.05 -18.18 14.20
CA ARG A 368 35.80 -18.91 12.97
C ARG A 368 34.72 -18.13 12.18
N ARG A 369 35.05 -17.78 10.94
CA ARG A 369 34.16 -17.09 9.99
C ARG A 369 32.88 -17.87 9.81
N LYS A 370 31.74 -17.28 10.16
CA LYS A 370 30.43 -17.76 9.76
C LYS A 370 30.01 -16.99 8.51
N VAL A 371 29.49 -17.72 7.53
CA VAL A 371 28.84 -17.13 6.33
C VAL A 371 27.68 -16.28 6.79
N MET A 372 27.62 -15.04 6.29
CA MET A 372 26.56 -14.10 6.57
C MET A 372 25.48 -14.27 5.50
N VAL A 373 24.26 -14.64 5.94
CA VAL A 373 23.00 -14.27 5.29
C VAL A 373 22.44 -13.21 6.21
N LEU A 374 22.36 -11.99 5.71
CA LEU A 374 21.73 -10.89 6.43
C LEU A 374 20.22 -11.08 6.41
#